data_e0760a874f2ac5f661199c27b5498511
#
_entry.id   e0760a874f2ac5f661199c27b5498511
#
_cell.length_a   1.000
_cell.length_b   1.000
_cell.length_c   1.000
_cell.angle_alpha   90.00
_cell.angle_beta   90.00
_cell.angle_gamma   90.00
#
_symmetry.space_group_name_H-M   'P 1'
#
loop_
_entity.id
_entity.type
_entity.pdbx_description
1 polymer ?
#
loop_
_entity_poly.entity_id
_entity_poly.type
_entity_poly.pdbx_seq_one_letter_code
_entity_poly.pdbx_strand_id
1 'polypeptide(L)'
;YGAVPELADICNLTTEKVFAVFSENMGPQQYIQLAKAIGEEIENGIDGIMIGHGTDTLHHTAAALTFMIQNPPIPIVLVGSQRSSDRPSSDAALNLIHTAYTAGHSDIAEVMVCMFGPTSDEYGFLHRGTRVRKMHSSYRSTFRTLGDVPLATVKRGNITPIKEKYNTRRKDNKATILPYFDERVTIVYYYPNMQPDIIDSLVDNGYKGIVIAGTGLGHVNKPVYPALKRAVEKGVHVYMTVQTLWGYVHMFVYDTGRDLMDLGVIPAENMLPEVAYIKLGWALGQTHDREEVKKLMLSPVNDEITDKEPYNGYLVYQGGVPEVEEFIRKHRK
;
A
#
# COMPACT_ATOMS: atom_id res chain seq x y z
N TYR A 1 8.41 -22.55 8.03
CA TYR A 1 9.85 -22.43 7.69
C TYR A 1 10.51 -23.79 7.53
N GLY A 2 10.21 -24.80 8.36
CA GLY A 2 10.81 -26.14 8.26
C GLY A 2 10.60 -26.89 6.94
N ALA A 3 9.66 -26.45 6.11
CA ALA A 3 9.43 -26.99 4.77
C ALA A 3 10.27 -26.31 3.66
N VAL A 4 11.09 -25.30 4.02
CA VAL A 4 11.96 -24.54 3.09
C VAL A 4 13.37 -24.48 3.71
N PRO A 5 14.14 -25.60 3.64
CA PRO A 5 15.44 -25.72 4.29
C PRO A 5 16.48 -24.70 3.75
N GLU A 6 16.32 -24.23 2.51
CA GLU A 6 17.18 -23.23 1.87
C GLU A 6 17.26 -21.91 2.64
N LEU A 7 16.30 -21.62 3.51
CA LEU A 7 16.32 -20.40 4.32
C LEU A 7 17.52 -20.35 5.26
N ALA A 8 17.97 -21.50 5.75
CA ALA A 8 19.14 -21.59 6.63
C ALA A 8 20.46 -21.24 5.94
N ASP A 9 20.53 -21.40 4.60
CA ASP A 9 21.70 -21.03 3.81
C ASP A 9 21.71 -19.53 3.46
N ILE A 10 20.56 -18.83 3.64
CA ILE A 10 20.39 -17.43 3.25
C ILE A 10 20.64 -16.50 4.45
N CYS A 11 20.11 -16.84 5.61
CA CYS A 11 20.17 -15.97 6.80
C CYS A 11 20.03 -16.75 8.11
N ASN A 12 20.50 -16.15 9.22
CA ASN A 12 20.20 -16.63 10.56
C ASN A 12 18.78 -16.16 10.94
N LEU A 13 17.83 -17.09 10.91
CA LEU A 13 16.42 -16.80 11.07
C LEU A 13 15.98 -16.98 12.53
N THR A 14 15.45 -15.93 13.15
CA THR A 14 14.65 -16.00 14.37
C THR A 14 13.19 -15.81 14.04
N THR A 15 12.28 -16.39 14.81
CA THR A 15 10.85 -16.30 14.52
C THR A 15 10.07 -15.89 15.76
N GLU A 16 9.19 -14.92 15.57
CA GLU A 16 8.22 -14.49 16.56
C GLU A 16 6.80 -14.65 16.03
N LYS A 17 5.88 -15.06 16.89
CA LYS A 17 4.45 -15.10 16.58
C LYS A 17 3.75 -13.93 17.26
N VAL A 18 3.59 -12.83 16.54
CA VAL A 18 2.89 -11.65 17.08
C VAL A 18 1.40 -11.96 17.25
N PHE A 19 0.76 -12.55 16.23
CA PHE A 19 -0.62 -13.06 16.27
C PHE A 19 -0.85 -14.07 15.14
N ALA A 20 -2.07 -14.65 15.08
CA ALA A 20 -2.52 -15.49 13.97
C ALA A 20 -3.99 -15.20 13.68
N VAL A 21 -4.23 -14.51 12.56
CA VAL A 21 -5.56 -14.16 12.06
C VAL A 21 -5.62 -14.35 10.55
N PHE A 22 -6.80 -14.63 10.02
CA PHE A 22 -7.01 -14.54 8.58
C PHE A 22 -6.92 -13.08 8.13
N SER A 23 -6.41 -12.84 6.92
CA SER A 23 -6.12 -11.47 6.47
C SER A 23 -7.36 -10.57 6.41
N GLU A 24 -8.54 -11.10 6.15
CA GLU A 24 -9.80 -10.35 6.19
C GLU A 24 -10.17 -9.83 7.60
N ASN A 25 -9.56 -10.39 8.63
CA ASN A 25 -9.74 -9.96 10.02
C ASN A 25 -8.63 -9.03 10.53
N MET A 26 -7.71 -8.63 9.64
CA MET A 26 -6.71 -7.60 9.95
C MET A 26 -7.38 -6.22 10.08
N GLY A 27 -6.93 -5.46 11.04
CA GLY A 27 -7.44 -4.12 11.29
C GLY A 27 -6.45 -3.24 12.04
N PRO A 28 -6.86 -2.05 12.47
CA PRO A 28 -5.97 -1.07 13.11
C PRO A 28 -5.20 -1.61 14.31
N GLN A 29 -5.84 -2.44 15.16
CA GLN A 29 -5.20 -3.01 16.34
C GLN A 29 -4.02 -3.93 15.96
N GLN A 30 -4.19 -4.73 14.90
CA GLN A 30 -3.14 -5.60 14.36
C GLN A 30 -2.00 -4.78 13.74
N TYR A 31 -2.31 -3.69 13.02
CA TYR A 31 -1.30 -2.79 12.45
C TYR A 31 -0.44 -2.14 13.55
N ILE A 32 -1.08 -1.62 14.61
CA ILE A 32 -0.42 -1.00 15.76
C ILE A 32 0.48 -2.02 16.47
N GLN A 33 -0.03 -3.22 16.72
CA GLN A 33 0.69 -4.29 17.40
C GLN A 33 1.92 -4.72 16.61
N LEU A 34 1.76 -4.89 15.29
CA LEU A 34 2.84 -5.28 14.38
C LEU A 34 3.90 -4.17 14.26
N ALA A 35 3.49 -2.90 14.15
CA ALA A 35 4.42 -1.78 14.08
C ALA A 35 5.27 -1.64 15.35
N LYS A 36 4.70 -1.90 16.54
CA LYS A 36 5.45 -1.91 17.82
C LYS A 36 6.47 -3.04 17.86
N ALA A 37 6.05 -4.27 17.54
CA ALA A 37 6.96 -5.42 17.52
C ALA A 37 8.13 -5.19 16.54
N ILE A 38 7.85 -4.65 15.35
CA ILE A 38 8.88 -4.31 14.37
C ILE A 38 9.84 -3.23 14.92
N GLY A 39 9.31 -2.22 15.61
CA GLY A 39 10.13 -1.18 16.25
C GLY A 39 11.10 -1.75 17.27
N GLU A 40 10.65 -2.66 18.12
CA GLU A 40 11.47 -3.36 19.11
C GLU A 40 12.58 -4.19 18.45
N GLU A 41 12.27 -4.92 17.38
CA GLU A 41 13.26 -5.70 16.65
C GLU A 41 14.29 -4.83 15.91
N ILE A 42 13.91 -3.66 15.40
CA ILE A 42 14.86 -2.68 14.85
C ILE A 42 15.85 -2.22 15.93
N GLU A 43 15.36 -1.90 17.12
CA GLU A 43 16.21 -1.50 18.25
C GLU A 43 17.14 -2.63 18.72
N ASN A 44 16.70 -3.89 18.62
CA ASN A 44 17.51 -5.08 18.90
C ASN A 44 18.64 -5.29 17.89
N GLY A 45 18.63 -4.56 16.76
CA GLY A 45 19.74 -4.53 15.81
C GLY A 45 19.73 -5.67 14.80
N ILE A 46 18.56 -6.18 14.43
CA ILE A 46 18.43 -7.17 13.34
C ILE A 46 18.71 -6.56 11.97
N ASP A 47 19.10 -7.39 11.00
CA ASP A 47 19.47 -6.95 9.65
C ASP A 47 18.28 -6.80 8.70
N GLY A 48 17.15 -7.40 8.99
CA GLY A 48 15.95 -7.31 8.15
C GLY A 48 14.78 -8.10 8.72
N ILE A 49 13.57 -7.75 8.29
CA ILE A 49 12.33 -8.34 8.81
C ILE A 49 11.53 -8.96 7.68
N MET A 50 11.03 -10.17 7.89
CA MET A 50 10.06 -10.85 7.04
C MET A 50 8.74 -11.02 7.78
N ILE A 51 7.63 -10.69 7.11
CA ILE A 51 6.29 -10.78 7.70
C ILE A 51 5.44 -11.72 6.85
N GLY A 52 5.13 -12.91 7.38
CA GLY A 52 4.18 -13.83 6.77
C GLY A 52 2.75 -13.32 6.93
N HIS A 53 2.00 -13.17 5.83
CA HIS A 53 0.68 -12.54 5.81
C HIS A 53 -0.25 -13.22 4.81
N GLY A 54 -1.55 -13.29 5.11
CA GLY A 54 -2.57 -13.66 4.12
C GLY A 54 -2.70 -12.59 3.03
N THR A 55 -2.94 -13.00 1.78
CA THR A 55 -2.79 -12.11 0.62
C THR A 55 -3.91 -11.08 0.42
N ASP A 56 -5.12 -11.28 1.02
CA ASP A 56 -6.29 -10.44 0.69
C ASP A 56 -6.14 -8.99 1.14
N THR A 57 -5.57 -8.76 2.33
CA THR A 57 -5.35 -7.42 2.88
C THR A 57 -3.87 -7.08 3.09
N LEU A 58 -2.97 -7.87 2.50
CA LEU A 58 -1.52 -7.69 2.62
C LEU A 58 -1.09 -6.27 2.23
N HIS A 59 -1.66 -5.72 1.17
CA HIS A 59 -1.37 -4.36 0.70
C HIS A 59 -1.87 -3.27 1.65
N HIS A 60 -2.97 -3.48 2.38
CA HIS A 60 -3.41 -2.56 3.43
C HIS A 60 -2.42 -2.54 4.60
N THR A 61 -1.97 -3.72 5.02
CA THR A 61 -0.96 -3.85 6.09
C THR A 61 0.37 -3.21 5.68
N ALA A 62 0.80 -3.42 4.43
CA ALA A 62 2.02 -2.80 3.91
C ALA A 62 1.94 -1.26 3.92
N ALA A 63 0.80 -0.70 3.51
CA ALA A 63 0.55 0.74 3.59
C ALA A 63 0.55 1.24 5.05
N ALA A 64 -0.15 0.55 5.96
CA ALA A 64 -0.22 0.90 7.37
C ALA A 64 1.18 0.92 8.01
N LEU A 65 1.97 -0.12 7.80
CA LEU A 65 3.34 -0.19 8.32
C LEU A 65 4.24 0.88 7.71
N THR A 66 4.05 1.26 6.45
CA THR A 66 4.82 2.35 5.84
C THR A 66 4.58 3.68 6.55
N PHE A 67 3.34 4.00 6.93
CA PHE A 67 3.03 5.23 7.67
C PHE A 67 3.44 5.15 9.14
N MET A 68 3.29 3.98 9.76
CA MET A 68 3.61 3.77 11.18
C MET A 68 5.11 3.60 11.46
N ILE A 69 5.90 3.20 10.46
CA ILE A 69 7.35 2.96 10.58
C ILE A 69 8.06 3.79 9.51
N GLN A 70 8.39 5.03 9.86
CA GLN A 70 9.01 5.93 8.91
C GLN A 70 10.54 5.86 8.98
N ASN A 71 11.15 5.97 7.81
CA ASN A 71 12.60 5.88 7.64
C ASN A 71 13.21 4.62 8.28
N PRO A 72 12.71 3.42 7.99
CA PRO A 72 13.32 2.21 8.53
C PRO A 72 14.80 2.12 8.09
N PRO A 73 15.71 1.66 8.97
CA PRO A 73 17.11 1.49 8.61
C PRO A 73 17.38 0.19 7.86
N ILE A 74 16.43 -0.72 7.84
CA ILE A 74 16.52 -2.08 7.30
C ILE A 74 15.30 -2.41 6.42
N PRO A 75 15.41 -3.43 5.55
CA PRO A 75 14.25 -3.92 4.79
C PRO A 75 13.18 -4.53 5.69
N ILE A 76 11.91 -4.19 5.46
CA ILE A 76 10.73 -4.79 6.09
C ILE A 76 9.87 -5.36 4.96
N VAL A 77 9.81 -6.69 4.85
CA VAL A 77 9.27 -7.35 3.66
C VAL A 77 8.09 -8.25 4.01
N LEU A 78 6.90 -7.87 3.53
CA LEU A 78 5.70 -8.68 3.66
C LEU A 78 5.66 -9.73 2.54
N VAL A 79 5.22 -10.92 2.88
CA VAL A 79 5.11 -12.06 1.97
C VAL A 79 3.88 -12.89 2.25
N GLY A 80 3.30 -13.45 1.19
CA GLY A 80 2.22 -14.41 1.26
C GLY A 80 2.35 -15.47 0.18
N SER A 81 1.32 -16.28 0.02
CA SER A 81 1.19 -17.19 -1.12
C SER A 81 -0.23 -17.20 -1.67
N GLN A 82 -0.37 -17.28 -2.98
CA GLN A 82 -1.67 -17.41 -3.64
C GLN A 82 -2.18 -18.83 -3.61
N ARG A 83 -1.26 -19.79 -3.61
CA ARG A 83 -1.57 -21.20 -3.41
C ARG A 83 -0.93 -21.66 -2.11
N SER A 84 -1.74 -22.22 -1.22
CA SER A 84 -1.25 -22.74 0.05
C SER A 84 -0.17 -23.82 -0.17
N SER A 85 0.73 -23.96 0.79
CA SER A 85 1.92 -24.81 0.71
C SER A 85 1.63 -26.32 0.53
N ASP A 86 0.40 -26.75 0.81
CA ASP A 86 -0.09 -28.11 0.64
C ASP A 86 -0.57 -28.43 -0.79
N ARG A 87 -0.57 -27.44 -1.70
CA ARG A 87 -1.07 -27.60 -3.07
C ARG A 87 0.05 -27.69 -4.10
N PRO A 88 -0.16 -28.45 -5.19
CA PRO A 88 0.77 -28.44 -6.34
C PRO A 88 0.96 -27.03 -6.88
N SER A 89 2.17 -26.72 -7.33
CA SER A 89 2.56 -25.41 -7.87
C SER A 89 2.33 -24.26 -6.87
N SER A 90 2.52 -24.53 -5.57
CA SER A 90 2.54 -23.48 -4.56
C SER A 90 3.67 -22.48 -4.83
N ASP A 91 3.36 -21.21 -4.65
CA ASP A 91 4.33 -20.12 -4.74
C ASP A 91 4.99 -19.78 -3.39
N ALA A 92 4.59 -20.49 -2.31
CA ALA A 92 5.00 -20.17 -0.94
C ALA A 92 6.51 -20.27 -0.73
N ALA A 93 7.16 -21.35 -1.17
CA ALA A 93 8.58 -21.58 -0.94
C ALA A 93 9.44 -20.53 -1.64
N LEU A 94 9.20 -20.28 -2.93
CA LEU A 94 9.96 -19.27 -3.68
C LEU A 94 9.72 -17.85 -3.19
N ASN A 95 8.47 -17.49 -2.84
CA ASN A 95 8.18 -16.20 -2.24
C ASN A 95 8.96 -16.01 -0.91
N LEU A 96 9.02 -17.05 -0.06
CA LEU A 96 9.82 -17.01 1.17
C LEU A 96 11.32 -16.87 0.90
N ILE A 97 11.88 -17.62 -0.04
CA ILE A 97 13.29 -17.54 -0.43
C ILE A 97 13.62 -16.13 -0.94
N HIS A 98 12.82 -15.60 -1.86
CA HIS A 98 13.01 -14.24 -2.38
C HIS A 98 12.93 -13.19 -1.26
N THR A 99 11.99 -13.38 -0.33
CA THR A 99 11.81 -12.47 0.82
C THR A 99 13.01 -12.54 1.77
N ALA A 100 13.54 -13.72 2.06
CA ALA A 100 14.72 -13.90 2.91
C ALA A 100 15.95 -13.22 2.28
N TYR A 101 16.20 -13.41 0.99
CA TYR A 101 17.25 -12.69 0.30
C TYR A 101 17.07 -11.18 0.37
N THR A 102 15.85 -10.70 0.19
CA THR A 102 15.56 -9.27 0.25
C THR A 102 15.81 -8.72 1.65
N ALA A 103 15.29 -9.37 2.67
CA ALA A 103 15.43 -8.93 4.06
C ALA A 103 16.92 -8.95 4.51
N GLY A 104 17.66 -9.99 4.15
CA GLY A 104 19.06 -10.15 4.57
C GLY A 104 20.05 -9.32 3.75
N HIS A 105 19.84 -9.18 2.45
CA HIS A 105 20.88 -8.73 1.51
C HIS A 105 20.52 -7.51 0.65
N SER A 106 19.26 -7.03 0.69
CA SER A 106 18.88 -5.84 -0.07
C SER A 106 19.45 -4.57 0.56
N ASP A 107 19.85 -3.62 -0.29
CA ASP A 107 20.12 -2.25 0.14
C ASP A 107 18.82 -1.40 0.26
N ILE A 108 17.70 -1.90 -0.22
CA ILE A 108 16.41 -1.19 -0.16
C ILE A 108 15.83 -1.32 1.26
N ALA A 109 15.83 -0.24 2.02
CA ALA A 109 15.32 -0.17 3.38
C ALA A 109 13.95 0.53 3.42
N GLU A 110 12.93 -0.20 3.00
CA GLU A 110 11.53 0.26 2.97
C GLU A 110 10.60 -0.85 3.45
N VAL A 111 9.34 -0.50 3.69
CA VAL A 111 8.28 -1.49 3.81
C VAL A 111 7.88 -1.93 2.39
N MET A 112 8.04 -3.21 2.11
CA MET A 112 7.88 -3.80 0.77
C MET A 112 7.00 -5.03 0.80
N VAL A 113 6.42 -5.36 -0.36
CA VAL A 113 5.77 -6.65 -0.62
C VAL A 113 6.60 -7.41 -1.63
N CYS A 114 6.98 -8.65 -1.29
CA CYS A 114 7.69 -9.56 -2.18
C CYS A 114 6.76 -10.68 -2.62
N MET A 115 6.37 -10.66 -3.89
CA MET A 115 5.48 -11.66 -4.49
C MET A 115 5.93 -11.97 -5.92
N PHE A 116 5.43 -13.08 -6.50
CA PHE A 116 5.73 -13.45 -7.88
C PHE A 116 5.52 -12.30 -8.87
N GLY A 117 6.50 -12.10 -9.72
CA GLY A 117 6.44 -11.20 -10.87
C GLY A 117 5.62 -11.82 -12.01
N PRO A 118 6.12 -12.86 -12.71
CA PRO A 118 5.39 -13.58 -13.74
C PRO A 118 4.54 -14.72 -13.15
N THR A 119 3.90 -15.49 -14.02
CA THR A 119 3.20 -16.73 -13.63
C THR A 119 4.12 -17.93 -13.47
N SER A 120 5.32 -17.84 -13.99
CA SER A 120 6.40 -18.85 -13.88
C SER A 120 7.30 -18.57 -12.67
N ASP A 121 8.09 -19.58 -12.29
CA ASP A 121 9.00 -19.53 -11.13
C ASP A 121 10.31 -18.78 -11.44
N GLU A 122 10.26 -17.69 -12.22
CA GLU A 122 11.44 -17.02 -12.68
C GLU A 122 11.99 -15.99 -11.70
N TYR A 123 11.13 -15.09 -11.22
CA TYR A 123 11.52 -14.01 -10.29
C TYR A 123 10.33 -13.48 -9.50
N GLY A 124 10.62 -12.80 -8.39
CA GLY A 124 9.68 -11.98 -7.65
C GLY A 124 9.84 -10.50 -7.95
N PHE A 125 8.78 -9.72 -7.74
CA PHE A 125 8.86 -8.28 -7.66
C PHE A 125 8.91 -7.82 -6.21
N LEU A 126 9.69 -6.76 -5.97
CA LEU A 126 9.63 -5.97 -4.75
C LEU A 126 8.77 -4.75 -5.02
N HIS A 127 7.60 -4.73 -4.41
CA HIS A 127 6.64 -3.63 -4.54
C HIS A 127 6.74 -2.71 -3.32
N ARG A 128 6.73 -1.39 -3.54
CA ARG A 128 6.62 -0.42 -2.45
C ARG A 128 5.29 -0.56 -1.72
N GLY A 129 5.30 -0.51 -0.40
CA GLY A 129 4.12 -0.75 0.45
C GLY A 129 2.95 0.19 0.19
N THR A 130 3.20 1.41 -0.26
CA THR A 130 2.19 2.42 -0.60
C THR A 130 1.68 2.36 -2.05
N ARG A 131 2.28 1.52 -2.90
CA ARG A 131 1.94 1.44 -4.32
C ARG A 131 1.52 0.06 -4.78
N VAL A 132 1.51 -0.90 -3.89
CA VAL A 132 1.14 -2.29 -4.21
C VAL A 132 -0.35 -2.53 -4.01
N ARG A 133 -0.93 -3.35 -4.87
CA ARG A 133 -2.31 -3.84 -4.73
C ARG A 133 -2.46 -5.26 -5.23
N LYS A 134 -3.32 -6.05 -4.56
CA LYS A 134 -3.81 -7.33 -5.07
C LYS A 134 -4.82 -7.07 -6.17
N MET A 135 -4.51 -7.48 -7.40
CA MET A 135 -5.30 -7.19 -8.61
C MET A 135 -6.16 -8.35 -9.08
N HIS A 136 -5.88 -9.56 -8.63
CA HIS A 136 -6.62 -10.75 -9.03
C HIS A 136 -6.89 -11.62 -7.81
N SER A 137 -8.04 -12.29 -7.77
CA SER A 137 -8.47 -13.10 -6.62
C SER A 137 -7.59 -14.32 -6.37
N SER A 138 -7.01 -14.93 -7.40
CA SER A 138 -6.32 -16.23 -7.28
C SER A 138 -5.12 -16.44 -8.21
N TYR A 139 -4.72 -15.43 -8.99
CA TYR A 139 -3.62 -15.54 -9.94
C TYR A 139 -2.26 -15.47 -9.22
N ARG A 140 -1.25 -16.28 -9.59
CA ARG A 140 0.05 -16.28 -8.91
C ARG A 140 0.75 -14.92 -9.02
N SER A 141 0.70 -14.31 -10.20
CA SER A 141 1.20 -12.96 -10.47
C SER A 141 0.12 -11.90 -10.20
N THR A 142 -0.43 -11.89 -8.99
CA THR A 142 -1.60 -11.07 -8.67
C THR A 142 -1.28 -9.67 -8.17
N PHE A 143 -0.13 -9.47 -7.54
CA PHE A 143 0.25 -8.16 -7.02
C PHE A 143 0.83 -7.28 -8.13
N ARG A 144 0.47 -6.00 -8.10
CA ARG A 144 0.95 -5.00 -9.05
C ARG A 144 1.35 -3.72 -8.32
N THR A 145 2.37 -3.05 -8.86
CA THR A 145 2.66 -1.67 -8.51
C THR A 145 1.78 -0.75 -9.35
N LEU A 146 1.03 0.13 -8.74
CA LEU A 146 0.08 1.05 -9.38
C LEU A 146 0.56 2.48 -9.30
N GLY A 147 0.47 3.22 -10.41
CA GLY A 147 0.94 4.60 -10.51
C GLY A 147 2.45 4.78 -10.38
N ASP A 148 3.21 3.67 -10.43
CA ASP A 148 4.67 3.65 -10.31
C ASP A 148 5.22 2.37 -10.98
N VAL A 149 6.52 2.09 -10.81
CA VAL A 149 7.18 0.84 -11.18
C VAL A 149 7.61 0.07 -9.92
N PRO A 150 7.77 -1.26 -9.97
CA PRO A 150 8.34 -2.03 -8.87
C PRO A 150 9.71 -1.48 -8.45
N LEU A 151 10.07 -1.64 -7.19
CA LEU A 151 11.39 -1.24 -6.68
C LEU A 151 12.51 -2.06 -7.32
N ALA A 152 12.32 -3.36 -7.40
CA ALA A 152 13.31 -4.29 -7.95
C ALA A 152 12.67 -5.62 -8.38
N THR A 153 13.43 -6.41 -9.12
CA THR A 153 13.22 -7.86 -9.23
C THR A 153 14.15 -8.61 -8.30
N VAL A 154 13.71 -9.78 -7.82
CA VAL A 154 14.55 -10.71 -7.07
C VAL A 154 14.51 -12.09 -7.73
N LYS A 155 15.68 -12.63 -8.08
CA LYS A 155 15.83 -13.92 -8.75
C LYS A 155 17.04 -14.67 -8.18
N ARG A 156 16.80 -15.81 -7.50
CA ARG A 156 17.89 -16.67 -6.97
C ARG A 156 18.99 -15.89 -6.24
N GLY A 157 18.59 -14.99 -5.33
CA GLY A 157 19.53 -14.18 -4.55
C GLY A 157 20.08 -12.95 -5.25
N ASN A 158 19.77 -12.75 -6.53
CA ASN A 158 20.13 -11.54 -7.25
C ASN A 158 18.97 -10.53 -7.19
N ILE A 159 19.24 -9.35 -6.64
CA ILE A 159 18.28 -8.23 -6.55
C ILE A 159 18.70 -7.20 -7.58
N THR A 160 17.83 -6.95 -8.55
CA THR A 160 18.09 -5.99 -9.63
C THR A 160 17.12 -4.81 -9.48
N PRO A 161 17.59 -3.61 -9.06
CA PRO A 161 16.76 -2.42 -8.97
C PRO A 161 16.13 -2.05 -10.32
N ILE A 162 14.87 -1.64 -10.27
CA ILE A 162 14.10 -1.07 -11.39
C ILE A 162 13.89 0.42 -11.15
N LYS A 163 13.52 0.79 -9.92
CA LYS A 163 13.35 2.18 -9.53
C LYS A 163 14.70 2.78 -9.14
N GLU A 164 14.97 3.98 -9.63
CA GLU A 164 16.25 4.68 -9.36
C GLU A 164 16.34 5.22 -7.93
N LYS A 165 15.20 5.62 -7.35
CA LYS A 165 15.15 6.25 -6.03
C LYS A 165 14.41 5.37 -5.03
N TYR A 166 15.08 5.01 -3.97
CA TYR A 166 14.55 4.28 -2.81
C TYR A 166 15.37 4.63 -1.56
N ASN A 167 14.82 4.32 -0.39
CA ASN A 167 15.54 4.47 0.86
C ASN A 167 16.58 3.36 1.00
N THR A 168 17.80 3.71 1.40
CA THR A 168 18.91 2.76 1.52
C THR A 168 19.10 2.33 2.97
N ARG A 169 19.66 1.14 3.13
CA ARG A 169 20.00 0.56 4.42
C ARG A 169 20.95 1.47 5.21
N ARG A 170 20.72 1.57 6.52
CA ARG A 170 21.55 2.34 7.46
C ARG A 170 21.98 1.49 8.63
N LYS A 171 23.00 1.95 9.38
CA LYS A 171 23.56 1.25 10.54
C LYS A 171 23.13 1.87 11.89
N ASP A 172 22.26 2.87 11.86
CA ASP A 172 21.88 3.62 13.08
C ASP A 172 20.80 2.95 13.92
N ASN A 173 20.20 1.86 13.45
CA ASN A 173 19.11 1.11 14.10
C ASN A 173 17.93 2.01 14.57
N LYS A 174 17.67 3.11 13.86
CA LYS A 174 16.66 4.09 14.25
C LYS A 174 15.59 4.21 13.16
N ALA A 175 14.35 4.05 13.58
CA ALA A 175 13.16 4.38 12.80
C ALA A 175 12.25 5.29 13.63
N THR A 176 11.38 6.03 12.97
CA THR A 176 10.32 6.77 13.67
C THR A 176 9.07 5.90 13.73
N ILE A 177 8.70 5.46 14.94
CA ILE A 177 7.57 4.57 15.17
C ILE A 177 6.36 5.39 15.61
N LEU A 178 5.32 5.44 14.78
CA LEU A 178 4.09 6.20 14.97
C LEU A 178 2.86 5.27 14.88
N PRO A 179 2.66 4.38 15.87
CA PRO A 179 1.67 3.31 15.82
C PRO A 179 0.28 3.82 16.25
N TYR A 180 -0.25 4.78 15.50
CA TYR A 180 -1.52 5.44 15.77
C TYR A 180 -2.52 5.13 14.66
N PHE A 181 -3.81 5.03 15.00
CA PHE A 181 -4.90 4.90 14.04
C PHE A 181 -6.24 5.26 14.68
N ASP A 182 -7.03 6.09 14.02
CA ASP A 182 -8.44 6.30 14.38
C ASP A 182 -9.33 5.36 13.57
N GLU A 183 -10.11 4.52 14.25
CA GLU A 183 -10.96 3.50 13.62
C GLU A 183 -12.23 4.10 12.98
N ARG A 184 -12.55 5.36 13.26
CA ARG A 184 -13.71 6.07 12.71
C ARG A 184 -13.42 6.71 11.35
N VAL A 185 -12.77 5.93 10.49
CA VAL A 185 -12.47 6.28 9.09
C VAL A 185 -13.07 5.23 8.17
N THR A 186 -13.50 5.65 6.99
CA THR A 186 -14.07 4.74 5.98
C THR A 186 -13.68 5.13 4.57
N ILE A 187 -13.84 4.19 3.65
CA ILE A 187 -13.74 4.41 2.22
C ILE A 187 -15.11 4.14 1.57
N VAL A 188 -15.53 5.06 0.70
CA VAL A 188 -16.78 4.98 -0.05
C VAL A 188 -16.48 4.98 -1.53
N TYR A 189 -16.79 3.88 -2.21
CA TYR A 189 -16.74 3.83 -3.68
C TYR A 189 -18.01 4.42 -4.24
N TYR A 190 -17.88 5.54 -4.97
CA TYR A 190 -19.01 6.16 -5.64
C TYR A 190 -19.52 5.27 -6.80
N TYR A 191 -20.82 5.22 -6.96
CA TYR A 191 -21.50 4.55 -8.07
C TYR A 191 -22.69 5.39 -8.56
N PRO A 192 -23.12 5.26 -9.85
CA PRO A 192 -24.28 5.96 -10.36
C PRO A 192 -25.53 5.70 -9.50
N ASN A 193 -26.29 6.76 -9.21
CA ASN A 193 -27.45 6.74 -8.32
C ASN A 193 -27.12 6.50 -6.81
N MET A 194 -25.89 6.74 -6.38
CA MET A 194 -25.57 6.75 -4.95
C MET A 194 -26.43 7.79 -4.23
N GLN A 195 -27.08 7.37 -3.15
CA GLN A 195 -27.96 8.23 -2.37
C GLN A 195 -27.18 8.96 -1.26
N PRO A 196 -27.59 10.19 -0.89
CA PRO A 196 -26.87 11.00 0.12
C PRO A 196 -26.92 10.40 1.53
N ASP A 197 -27.95 9.62 1.87
CA ASP A 197 -28.13 8.99 3.18
C ASP A 197 -26.98 8.04 3.57
N ILE A 198 -26.23 7.52 2.60
CA ILE A 198 -25.01 6.74 2.85
C ILE A 198 -23.98 7.61 3.59
N ILE A 199 -23.75 8.84 3.12
CA ILE A 199 -22.83 9.78 3.76
C ILE A 199 -23.41 10.31 5.07
N ASP A 200 -24.71 10.65 5.08
CA ASP A 200 -25.39 11.12 6.28
C ASP A 200 -25.32 10.08 7.41
N SER A 201 -25.52 8.81 7.10
CA SER A 201 -25.38 7.72 8.08
C SER A 201 -23.97 7.64 8.67
N LEU A 202 -22.93 7.85 7.88
CA LEU A 202 -21.56 7.87 8.39
C LEU A 202 -21.34 9.02 9.38
N VAL A 203 -21.84 10.22 9.04
CA VAL A 203 -21.77 11.40 9.92
C VAL A 203 -22.52 11.14 11.23
N ASP A 204 -23.73 10.60 11.16
CA ASP A 204 -24.59 10.33 12.32
C ASP A 204 -24.00 9.22 13.22
N ASN A 205 -23.25 8.28 12.66
CA ASN A 205 -22.51 7.26 13.40
C ASN A 205 -21.12 7.71 13.89
N GLY A 206 -20.79 9.00 13.77
CA GLY A 206 -19.60 9.60 14.37
C GLY A 206 -18.29 9.30 13.64
N TYR A 207 -18.34 8.99 12.34
CA TYR A 207 -17.12 8.88 11.53
C TYR A 207 -16.39 10.22 11.49
N LYS A 208 -15.05 10.16 11.56
CA LYS A 208 -14.15 11.32 11.57
C LYS A 208 -13.53 11.58 10.22
N GLY A 209 -13.41 10.54 9.40
CA GLY A 209 -12.79 10.62 8.08
C GLY A 209 -13.54 9.78 7.04
N ILE A 210 -13.70 10.34 5.86
CA ILE A 210 -14.30 9.68 4.70
C ILE A 210 -13.36 9.87 3.50
N VAL A 211 -12.90 8.78 2.93
CA VAL A 211 -12.22 8.77 1.63
C VAL A 211 -13.26 8.38 0.58
N ILE A 212 -13.45 9.22 -0.42
CA ILE A 212 -14.34 8.94 -1.54
C ILE A 212 -13.50 8.50 -2.74
N ALA A 213 -13.75 7.31 -3.24
CA ALA A 213 -13.24 6.87 -4.54
C ALA A 213 -14.23 7.32 -5.63
N GLY A 214 -13.99 8.49 -6.20
CA GLY A 214 -14.83 9.11 -7.22
C GLY A 214 -14.57 8.56 -8.61
N THR A 215 -15.36 8.98 -9.59
CA THR A 215 -15.17 8.62 -10.99
C THR A 215 -14.26 9.60 -11.72
N GLY A 216 -13.59 9.13 -12.76
CA GLY A 216 -12.75 9.97 -13.63
C GLY A 216 -11.71 10.77 -12.85
N LEU A 217 -11.79 12.08 -12.88
CA LEU A 217 -10.87 13.01 -12.21
C LEU A 217 -11.27 13.36 -10.76
N GLY A 218 -12.16 12.60 -10.15
CA GLY A 218 -12.63 12.83 -8.78
C GLY A 218 -14.03 13.46 -8.74
N HIS A 219 -15.02 12.78 -9.33
CA HIS A 219 -16.38 13.28 -9.42
C HIS A 219 -17.39 12.34 -8.76
N VAL A 220 -18.44 12.92 -8.21
CA VAL A 220 -19.66 12.27 -7.75
C VAL A 220 -20.88 13.05 -8.25
N ASN A 221 -22.09 12.48 -8.18
CA ASN A 221 -23.31 13.15 -8.61
C ASN A 221 -23.72 14.29 -7.65
N LYS A 222 -24.37 15.31 -8.21
CA LYS A 222 -24.83 16.49 -7.45
C LYS A 222 -25.75 16.18 -6.26
N PRO A 223 -26.67 15.19 -6.32
CA PRO A 223 -27.49 14.82 -5.16
C PRO A 223 -26.70 14.49 -3.87
N VAL A 224 -25.44 14.07 -3.97
CA VAL A 224 -24.59 13.75 -2.79
C VAL A 224 -23.97 15.01 -2.15
N TYR A 225 -23.94 16.16 -2.87
CA TYR A 225 -23.27 17.38 -2.40
C TYR A 225 -23.79 17.90 -1.05
N PRO A 226 -25.10 17.96 -0.77
CA PRO A 226 -25.60 18.40 0.53
C PRO A 226 -25.09 17.54 1.70
N ALA A 227 -24.97 16.22 1.51
CA ALA A 227 -24.46 15.32 2.52
C ALA A 227 -22.95 15.51 2.75
N LEU A 228 -22.19 15.74 1.68
CA LEU A 228 -20.75 16.08 1.78
C LEU A 228 -20.53 17.41 2.49
N LYS A 229 -21.31 18.43 2.16
CA LYS A 229 -21.28 19.72 2.85
C LYS A 229 -21.55 19.55 4.35
N ARG A 230 -22.62 18.82 4.69
CA ARG A 230 -22.95 18.51 6.09
C ARG A 230 -21.81 17.77 6.79
N ALA A 231 -21.17 16.79 6.13
CA ALA A 231 -20.04 16.07 6.70
C ALA A 231 -18.90 17.03 7.05
N VAL A 232 -18.52 17.90 6.13
CA VAL A 232 -17.44 18.89 6.33
C VAL A 232 -17.80 19.89 7.44
N GLU A 233 -19.04 20.40 7.47
CA GLU A 233 -19.54 21.32 8.51
C GLU A 233 -19.58 20.67 9.91
N LYS A 234 -19.75 19.35 9.96
CA LYS A 234 -19.67 18.55 11.19
C LYS A 234 -18.25 18.16 11.60
N GLY A 235 -17.25 18.66 10.88
CA GLY A 235 -15.83 18.40 11.17
C GLY A 235 -15.29 17.08 10.64
N VAL A 236 -16.04 16.38 9.79
CA VAL A 236 -15.55 15.16 9.13
C VAL A 236 -14.53 15.54 8.05
N HIS A 237 -13.40 14.86 8.03
CA HIS A 237 -12.36 15.04 7.04
C HIS A 237 -12.72 14.25 5.77
N VAL A 238 -13.02 14.95 4.67
CA VAL A 238 -13.44 14.33 3.41
C VAL A 238 -12.36 14.48 2.36
N TYR A 239 -11.82 13.36 1.89
CA TYR A 239 -10.80 13.31 0.85
C TYR A 239 -11.32 12.61 -0.40
N MET A 240 -10.96 13.14 -1.57
CA MET A 240 -11.32 12.57 -2.86
C MET A 240 -10.14 11.81 -3.45
N THR A 241 -10.35 10.56 -3.83
CA THR A 241 -9.49 9.75 -4.69
C THR A 241 -10.22 9.35 -5.95
N VAL A 242 -9.61 8.57 -6.83
CA VAL A 242 -10.23 8.05 -8.04
C VAL A 242 -10.33 6.53 -8.03
N GLN A 243 -11.39 6.00 -8.62
CA GLN A 243 -11.56 4.54 -8.81
C GLN A 243 -10.65 3.98 -9.89
N THR A 244 -10.21 4.83 -10.82
CA THR A 244 -9.16 4.50 -11.77
C THR A 244 -7.87 4.28 -11.00
N LEU A 245 -7.20 3.16 -11.22
CA LEU A 245 -6.02 2.78 -10.45
C LEU A 245 -4.75 3.52 -10.89
N TRP A 246 -4.82 4.25 -11.99
CA TRP A 246 -3.80 5.15 -12.50
C TRP A 246 -4.40 6.52 -12.73
N GLY A 247 -3.57 7.54 -12.60
CA GLY A 247 -3.96 8.93 -12.79
C GLY A 247 -4.17 9.68 -11.48
N TYR A 248 -4.55 10.92 -11.62
CA TYR A 248 -4.64 11.89 -10.53
C TYR A 248 -6.06 12.39 -10.34
N VAL A 249 -6.36 12.82 -9.13
CA VAL A 249 -7.50 13.68 -8.86
C VAL A 249 -7.23 15.07 -9.45
N HIS A 250 -8.04 15.48 -10.44
CA HIS A 250 -7.91 16.80 -11.09
C HIS A 250 -9.22 17.57 -11.00
N MET A 251 -9.62 17.94 -9.79
CA MET A 251 -10.90 18.60 -9.51
C MET A 251 -10.99 20.03 -10.07
N PHE A 252 -9.89 20.61 -10.54
CA PHE A 252 -9.88 21.94 -11.16
C PHE A 252 -10.39 21.97 -12.61
N VAL A 253 -10.43 20.81 -13.29
CA VAL A 253 -10.74 20.73 -14.73
C VAL A 253 -12.20 21.09 -15.01
N TYR A 254 -13.13 20.58 -14.22
CA TYR A 254 -14.57 20.80 -14.38
C TYR A 254 -15.16 21.57 -13.21
N ASP A 255 -16.26 22.30 -13.47
CA ASP A 255 -17.04 23.03 -12.43
C ASP A 255 -17.47 22.10 -11.30
N THR A 256 -17.95 20.91 -11.62
CA THR A 256 -18.38 19.92 -10.62
C THR A 256 -17.26 19.54 -9.66
N GLY A 257 -16.01 19.52 -10.09
CA GLY A 257 -14.87 19.31 -9.21
C GLY A 257 -14.58 20.52 -8.31
N ARG A 258 -14.65 21.73 -8.88
CA ARG A 258 -14.50 22.98 -8.11
C ARG A 258 -15.59 23.15 -7.08
N ASP A 259 -16.85 22.84 -7.45
CA ASP A 259 -17.97 22.84 -6.51
C ASP A 259 -17.69 21.95 -5.28
N LEU A 260 -17.13 20.76 -5.49
CA LEU A 260 -16.77 19.85 -4.39
C LEU A 260 -15.65 20.42 -3.49
N MET A 261 -14.65 21.07 -4.09
CA MET A 261 -13.59 21.74 -3.31
C MET A 261 -14.15 22.90 -2.48
N ASP A 262 -15.08 23.67 -3.04
CA ASP A 262 -15.77 24.77 -2.35
C ASP A 262 -16.62 24.25 -1.17
N LEU A 263 -17.09 22.99 -1.21
CA LEU A 263 -17.70 22.32 -0.06
C LEU A 263 -16.69 21.88 1.01
N GLY A 264 -15.39 21.94 0.71
CA GLY A 264 -14.31 21.52 1.60
C GLY A 264 -13.82 20.08 1.42
N VAL A 265 -14.17 19.43 0.31
CA VAL A 265 -13.60 18.15 -0.09
C VAL A 265 -12.16 18.38 -0.58
N ILE A 266 -11.22 17.57 -0.09
CA ILE A 266 -9.79 17.75 -0.36
C ILE A 266 -9.33 16.70 -1.38
N PRO A 267 -8.70 17.09 -2.50
CA PRO A 267 -8.10 16.13 -3.43
C PRO A 267 -6.91 15.42 -2.78
N ALA A 268 -6.86 14.08 -2.94
CA ALA A 268 -5.81 13.23 -2.39
C ALA A 268 -4.74 12.86 -3.44
N GLU A 269 -4.58 13.70 -4.44
CA GLU A 269 -3.59 13.57 -5.52
C GLU A 269 -3.71 12.23 -6.25
N ASN A 270 -2.63 11.45 -6.35
CA ASN A 270 -2.63 10.12 -6.95
C ASN A 270 -2.51 8.99 -5.92
N MET A 271 -2.93 9.23 -4.67
CA MET A 271 -3.01 8.15 -3.70
C MET A 271 -4.04 7.10 -4.13
N LEU A 272 -3.68 5.83 -4.00
CA LEU A 272 -4.65 4.75 -4.15
C LEU A 272 -5.75 4.88 -3.08
N PRO A 273 -7.01 4.54 -3.39
CA PRO A 273 -8.12 4.69 -2.44
C PRO A 273 -7.87 4.05 -1.08
N GLU A 274 -7.39 2.81 -1.06
CA GLU A 274 -7.05 2.09 0.17
C GLU A 274 -5.86 2.70 0.92
N VAL A 275 -4.90 3.27 0.20
CA VAL A 275 -3.74 3.94 0.81
C VAL A 275 -4.17 5.25 1.46
N ALA A 276 -5.04 6.03 0.80
CA ALA A 276 -5.62 7.24 1.36
C ALA A 276 -6.47 6.94 2.61
N TYR A 277 -7.25 5.86 2.60
CA TYR A 277 -8.00 5.38 3.78
C TYR A 277 -7.06 5.06 4.95
N ILE A 278 -6.02 4.30 4.72
CA ILE A 278 -5.03 3.94 5.75
C ILE A 278 -4.32 5.19 6.26
N LYS A 279 -3.89 6.08 5.36
CA LYS A 279 -3.20 7.32 5.74
C LYS A 279 -4.08 8.24 6.56
N LEU A 280 -5.37 8.36 6.21
CA LEU A 280 -6.33 9.17 6.95
C LEU A 280 -6.57 8.61 8.36
N GLY A 281 -6.70 7.30 8.51
CA GLY A 281 -6.80 6.66 9.82
C GLY A 281 -5.55 6.90 10.67
N TRP A 282 -4.38 6.77 10.09
CA TRP A 282 -3.10 7.06 10.75
C TRP A 282 -2.95 8.54 11.13
N ALA A 283 -3.33 9.46 10.27
CA ALA A 283 -3.27 10.90 10.55
C ALA A 283 -4.22 11.31 11.68
N LEU A 284 -5.47 10.85 11.61
CA LEU A 284 -6.49 11.10 12.65
C LEU A 284 -6.16 10.43 13.98
N GLY A 285 -5.39 9.35 13.98
CA GLY A 285 -4.88 8.74 15.21
C GLY A 285 -3.85 9.60 15.94
N GLN A 286 -3.29 10.63 15.29
CA GLN A 286 -2.29 11.54 15.87
C GLN A 286 -2.90 12.87 16.29
N THR A 287 -3.82 13.40 15.50
CA THR A 287 -4.43 14.72 15.72
C THR A 287 -5.81 14.79 15.09
N HIS A 288 -6.69 15.65 15.63
CA HIS A 288 -7.98 15.99 15.02
C HIS A 288 -8.00 17.43 14.49
N ASP A 289 -6.89 18.17 14.61
CA ASP A 289 -6.77 19.50 14.02
C ASP A 289 -6.82 19.41 12.49
N ARG A 290 -7.69 20.21 11.87
CA ARG A 290 -8.01 20.12 10.44
C ARG A 290 -6.79 20.40 9.55
N GLU A 291 -6.02 21.43 9.90
CA GLU A 291 -4.87 21.81 9.08
C GLU A 291 -3.70 20.85 9.28
N GLU A 292 -3.50 20.33 10.49
CA GLU A 292 -2.49 19.32 10.75
C GLU A 292 -2.82 17.99 10.05
N VAL A 293 -4.07 17.50 10.11
CA VAL A 293 -4.51 16.31 9.36
C VAL A 293 -4.30 16.52 7.86
N LYS A 294 -4.69 17.68 7.32
CA LYS A 294 -4.48 18.01 5.91
C LYS A 294 -3.00 17.99 5.54
N LYS A 295 -2.14 18.57 6.39
CA LYS A 295 -0.70 18.55 6.20
C LYS A 295 -0.15 17.12 6.20
N LEU A 296 -0.53 16.28 7.17
CA LEU A 296 -0.13 14.87 7.23
C LEU A 296 -0.59 14.10 5.97
N MET A 297 -1.83 14.33 5.55
CA MET A 297 -2.40 13.66 4.37
C MET A 297 -1.68 14.01 3.08
N LEU A 298 -1.35 15.29 2.87
CA LEU A 298 -0.77 15.78 1.60
C LEU A 298 0.76 15.85 1.60
N SER A 299 1.43 15.53 2.72
CA SER A 299 2.89 15.39 2.77
C SER A 299 3.28 13.95 2.46
N PRO A 300 4.04 13.70 1.36
CA PRO A 300 4.49 12.34 1.03
C PRO A 300 5.37 11.74 2.12
N VAL A 301 5.11 10.49 2.50
CA VAL A 301 5.93 9.72 3.43
C VAL A 301 6.84 8.76 2.66
N ASN A 302 6.30 8.04 1.70
CA ASN A 302 7.06 7.12 0.86
C ASN A 302 6.37 6.92 -0.51
N ASP A 303 6.39 7.95 -1.33
CA ASP A 303 5.87 8.00 -2.70
C ASP A 303 4.38 7.57 -2.86
N GLU A 304 3.57 7.66 -1.81
CA GLU A 304 2.11 7.49 -1.95
C GLU A 304 1.47 8.66 -2.71
N ILE A 305 2.17 9.77 -2.78
CA ILE A 305 1.90 10.91 -3.67
C ILE A 305 3.16 11.16 -4.49
N THR A 306 3.01 11.30 -5.80
CA THR A 306 4.11 11.58 -6.74
C THR A 306 3.73 12.70 -7.69
N ASP A 307 4.70 13.47 -8.16
CA ASP A 307 4.48 14.57 -9.11
C ASP A 307 4.01 14.06 -10.49
N LYS A 308 4.43 12.86 -10.86
CA LYS A 308 4.06 12.22 -12.13
C LYS A 308 4.22 10.71 -12.05
N GLU A 309 3.36 10.00 -12.78
CA GLU A 309 3.48 8.57 -12.97
C GLU A 309 4.47 8.23 -14.09
N PRO A 310 5.28 7.16 -13.94
CA PRO A 310 6.15 6.70 -15.02
C PRO A 310 5.31 6.21 -16.21
N TYR A 311 5.69 6.60 -17.42
CA TYR A 311 4.97 6.22 -18.64
C TYR A 311 4.89 4.70 -18.87
N ASN A 312 5.88 3.95 -18.39
CA ASN A 312 5.95 2.49 -18.51
C ASN A 312 5.20 1.77 -17.37
N GLY A 313 4.86 2.45 -16.28
CA GLY A 313 4.14 1.85 -15.14
C GLY A 313 2.77 1.31 -15.53
N TYR A 314 2.05 2.02 -16.38
CA TYR A 314 0.72 1.60 -16.84
C TYR A 314 0.76 0.43 -17.83
N LEU A 315 1.62 0.50 -18.86
CA LEU A 315 1.61 -0.48 -19.96
C LEU A 315 2.47 -1.72 -19.70
N VAL A 316 3.66 -1.55 -19.10
CA VAL A 316 4.65 -2.63 -18.98
C VAL A 316 4.42 -3.45 -17.71
N TYR A 317 4.30 -2.78 -16.56
CA TYR A 317 4.21 -3.46 -15.27
C TYR A 317 2.78 -3.79 -14.83
N GLN A 318 1.78 -3.35 -15.57
CA GLN A 318 0.37 -3.63 -15.27
C GLN A 318 0.03 -5.11 -15.40
N GLY A 319 0.45 -5.75 -16.50
CA GLY A 319 0.13 -7.13 -16.81
C GLY A 319 1.13 -8.16 -16.27
N GLY A 320 2.33 -7.72 -15.93
CA GLY A 320 3.41 -8.61 -15.53
C GLY A 320 3.72 -9.68 -16.59
N VAL A 321 3.69 -9.29 -17.86
CA VAL A 321 3.97 -10.19 -19.00
C VAL A 321 5.35 -9.86 -19.55
N PRO A 322 6.40 -10.56 -19.09
CA PRO A 322 7.77 -10.34 -19.56
C PRO A 322 7.91 -10.41 -21.09
N GLU A 323 7.07 -11.22 -21.73
CA GLU A 323 7.04 -11.38 -23.19
C GLU A 323 6.63 -10.08 -23.89
N VAL A 324 5.76 -9.28 -23.30
CA VAL A 324 5.38 -7.96 -23.85
C VAL A 324 6.56 -6.99 -23.74
N GLU A 325 7.27 -7.00 -22.62
CA GLU A 325 8.47 -6.19 -22.41
C GLU A 325 9.58 -6.57 -23.39
N GLU A 326 9.81 -7.86 -23.56
CA GLU A 326 10.77 -8.39 -24.53
C GLU A 326 10.34 -8.06 -25.97
N PHE A 327 9.05 -8.19 -26.29
CA PHE A 327 8.51 -7.80 -27.59
C PHE A 327 8.72 -6.31 -27.88
N ILE A 328 8.37 -5.43 -26.93
CA ILE A 328 8.58 -3.99 -27.07
C ILE A 328 10.06 -3.67 -27.24
N ARG A 329 10.94 -4.29 -26.45
CA ARG A 329 12.38 -4.08 -26.54
C ARG A 329 12.95 -4.52 -27.90
N LYS A 330 12.51 -5.66 -28.45
CA LYS A 330 12.95 -6.16 -29.74
C LYS A 330 12.47 -5.33 -30.94
N HIS A 331 11.34 -4.66 -30.80
CA HIS A 331 10.69 -3.89 -31.89
C HIS A 331 10.80 -2.37 -31.71
N ARG A 332 11.48 -1.88 -30.67
CA ARG A 332 11.94 -0.48 -30.60
C ARG A 332 13.10 -0.32 -31.59
N LYS A 333 12.78 0.29 -32.76
CA LYS A 333 13.79 0.86 -33.67
C LYS A 333 14.15 2.27 -33.22
#